data_7d7c818227cfd581160fca2e45c9386b
#
_entry.id   7d7c818227cfd581160fca2e45c9386b
#
_cell.length_a   1.000
_cell.length_b   1.000
_cell.length_c   1.000
_cell.angle_alpha   90.00
_cell.angle_beta   90.00
_cell.angle_gamma   90.00
#
_symmetry.space_group_name_H-M   'P 1'
#
loop_
_entity.id
_entity.type
_entity.pdbx_description
1 polymer ?
#
loop_
_entity_poly.entity_id
_entity_poly.type
_entity_poly.pdbx_seq_one_letter_code
_entity_poly.pdbx_strand_id
1 'polypeptide(L)'
;DINGFKTYNDRFGHDFGDEVLRRVAKRLESLLRRNDIVCRYGGDEFVLILEDIAYSETIAQIVMAIKAAFPVTVMHGSEACEITMSIGTACYPVDGRTFHQLIRVADKNMYEEKDRYYKQD
;
A
#
# COMPACT_ATOMS: atom_id res chain seq x y z
N ASP A 1 -1.62 2.50 1.14
CA ASP A 1 -1.36 3.77 1.82
C ASP A 1 -0.31 3.55 2.92
N ILE A 2 0.70 4.40 2.95
CA ILE A 2 1.78 4.32 3.94
C ILE A 2 1.27 4.85 5.28
N ASN A 3 1.32 4.03 6.32
CA ASN A 3 0.91 4.45 7.66
C ASN A 3 1.86 5.51 8.22
N GLY A 4 1.30 6.61 8.70
CA GLY A 4 2.06 7.67 9.36
C GLY A 4 2.99 8.47 8.48
N PHE A 5 2.80 8.47 7.17
CA PHE A 5 3.71 9.13 6.23
C PHE A 5 3.87 10.62 6.54
N LYS A 6 2.75 11.32 6.83
CA LYS A 6 2.81 12.74 7.17
C LYS A 6 3.67 12.99 8.40
N THR A 7 3.56 12.13 9.41
CA THR A 7 4.37 12.22 10.62
C THR A 7 5.86 12.08 10.32
N TYR A 8 6.21 11.16 9.41
CA TYR A 8 7.61 11.00 9.00
C TYR A 8 8.14 12.24 8.27
N ASN A 9 7.34 12.81 7.36
CA ASN A 9 7.72 14.05 6.66
C ASN A 9 7.88 15.21 7.65
N ASP A 10 6.94 15.38 8.58
CA ASP A 10 6.97 16.46 9.55
C ASP A 10 8.17 16.34 10.49
N ARG A 11 8.52 15.12 10.88
CA ARG A 11 9.60 14.85 11.83
C ARG A 11 10.98 14.86 11.18
N PHE A 12 11.13 14.25 10.01
CA PHE A 12 12.45 14.00 9.40
C PHE A 12 12.67 14.77 8.10
N GLY A 13 11.65 15.43 7.56
CA GLY A 13 11.74 16.23 6.34
C GLY A 13 11.36 15.46 5.08
N HIS A 14 11.20 16.21 3.98
CA HIS A 14 10.72 15.67 2.71
C HIS A 14 11.71 14.72 2.04
N ASP A 15 13.01 14.93 2.24
CA ASP A 15 14.04 14.03 1.69
C ASP A 15 13.88 12.62 2.26
N PHE A 16 13.60 12.52 3.55
CA PHE A 16 13.32 11.23 4.17
C PHE A 16 12.02 10.63 3.63
N GLY A 17 10.97 11.44 3.49
CA GLY A 17 9.71 10.99 2.89
C GLY A 17 9.91 10.45 1.49
N ASP A 18 10.72 11.11 0.67
CA ASP A 18 11.04 10.64 -0.67
C ASP A 18 11.77 9.30 -0.65
N GLU A 19 12.68 9.11 0.29
CA GLU A 19 13.36 7.82 0.47
C GLU A 19 12.38 6.72 0.87
N VAL A 20 11.46 7.02 1.79
CA VAL A 20 10.40 6.07 2.17
C VAL A 20 9.58 5.67 0.95
N LEU A 21 9.16 6.64 0.14
CA LEU A 21 8.39 6.38 -1.08
C LEU A 21 9.16 5.48 -2.04
N ARG A 22 10.43 5.75 -2.26
CA ARG A 22 11.28 4.93 -3.15
C ARG A 22 11.40 3.49 -2.64
N ARG A 23 11.62 3.31 -1.35
CA ARG A 23 11.78 1.99 -0.76
C ARG A 23 10.48 1.19 -0.81
N VAL A 24 9.35 1.83 -0.54
CA VAL A 24 8.04 1.21 -0.63
C VAL A 24 7.73 0.82 -2.07
N ALA A 25 7.93 1.73 -3.02
CA ALA A 25 7.69 1.45 -4.45
C ALA A 25 8.51 0.25 -4.92
N LYS A 26 9.79 0.22 -4.56
CA LYS A 26 10.69 -0.87 -4.95
C LYS A 26 10.25 -2.19 -4.35
N ARG A 27 9.82 -2.19 -3.10
CA ARG A 27 9.31 -3.39 -2.43
C ARG A 27 8.04 -3.89 -3.12
N LEU A 28 7.10 -3.01 -3.43
CA LEU A 28 5.87 -3.37 -4.12
C LEU A 28 6.15 -3.94 -5.51
N GLU A 29 7.03 -3.29 -6.27
CA GLU A 29 7.43 -3.78 -7.59
C GLU A 29 8.00 -5.20 -7.54
N SER A 30 8.78 -5.51 -6.51
CA SER A 30 9.40 -6.83 -6.36
C SER A 30 8.39 -7.95 -6.13
N LEU A 31 7.17 -7.62 -5.70
CA LEU A 31 6.11 -8.58 -5.42
C LEU A 31 5.18 -8.80 -6.60
N LEU A 32 5.27 -7.97 -7.64
CA LEU A 32 4.35 -7.99 -8.76
C LEU A 32 4.83 -8.93 -9.86
N ARG A 33 3.84 -9.49 -10.60
CA ARG A 33 4.08 -10.26 -11.80
C ARG A 33 4.33 -9.31 -12.96
N ARG A 34 4.82 -9.86 -14.08
CA ARG A 34 5.22 -9.09 -15.26
C ARG A 34 4.14 -8.14 -15.79
N ASN A 35 2.87 -8.57 -15.77
CA ASN A 35 1.75 -7.79 -16.31
C ASN A 35 1.02 -6.96 -15.26
N ASP A 36 1.44 -7.04 -14.00
CA ASP A 36 0.86 -6.23 -12.94
C ASP A 36 1.42 -4.81 -13.00
N ILE A 37 0.62 -3.86 -12.58
CA ILE A 37 0.98 -2.44 -12.63
C ILE A 37 0.98 -1.89 -11.22
N VAL A 38 2.02 -1.13 -10.88
CA VAL A 38 2.04 -0.32 -9.67
C VAL A 38 2.20 1.14 -10.07
N CYS A 39 1.41 2.03 -9.47
CA CYS A 39 1.57 3.46 -9.65
C CYS A 39 1.36 4.20 -8.34
N ARG A 40 2.01 5.34 -8.22
CA ARG A 40 1.77 6.26 -7.14
C ARG A 40 0.55 7.11 -7.48
N TYR A 41 -0.52 6.98 -6.70
CA TYR A 41 -1.80 7.63 -6.98
C TYR A 41 -1.92 8.98 -6.28
N GLY A 42 -1.40 9.06 -5.06
CA GLY A 42 -1.39 10.29 -4.27
C GLY A 42 -0.07 10.45 -3.54
N GLY A 43 -0.01 11.33 -2.56
CA GLY A 43 1.20 11.64 -1.82
C GLY A 43 1.87 10.40 -1.21
N ASP A 44 1.09 9.60 -0.51
CA ASP A 44 1.53 8.40 0.20
C ASP A 44 0.72 7.16 -0.23
N GLU A 45 0.01 7.25 -1.35
CA GLU A 45 -0.93 6.23 -1.80
C GLU A 45 -0.44 5.57 -3.08
N PHE A 46 -0.43 4.23 -3.09
CA PHE A 46 -0.10 3.41 -4.24
C PHE A 46 -1.31 2.62 -4.69
N VAL A 47 -1.47 2.48 -5.99
CA VAL A 47 -2.48 1.63 -6.59
C VAL A 47 -1.80 0.52 -7.37
N LEU A 48 -2.22 -0.71 -7.11
CA LEU A 48 -1.76 -1.89 -7.83
C LEU A 48 -2.92 -2.42 -8.66
N ILE A 49 -2.67 -2.68 -9.94
CA ILE A 49 -3.65 -3.27 -10.84
C ILE A 49 -3.13 -4.66 -11.21
N LEU A 50 -3.90 -5.67 -10.81
CA LEU A 50 -3.55 -7.06 -10.99
C LEU A 50 -4.52 -7.67 -12.01
N GLU A 51 -3.98 -8.20 -13.10
CA GLU A 51 -4.79 -8.81 -14.15
C GLU A 51 -4.87 -10.32 -13.98
N ASP A 52 -5.92 -10.90 -14.57
CA ASP A 52 -6.10 -12.37 -14.66
C ASP A 52 -6.09 -13.07 -13.30
N ILE A 53 -6.74 -12.46 -12.32
CA ILE A 53 -6.97 -13.10 -11.03
C ILE A 53 -8.36 -13.74 -11.07
N ALA A 54 -8.38 -15.07 -11.19
CA ALA A 54 -9.61 -15.81 -11.42
C ALA A 54 -10.44 -16.05 -10.15
N TYR A 55 -9.81 -16.04 -8.96
CA TYR A 55 -10.47 -16.47 -7.72
C TYR A 55 -10.13 -15.54 -6.56
N SER A 56 -11.11 -15.34 -5.68
CA SER A 56 -10.96 -14.51 -4.46
C SER A 56 -9.85 -15.01 -3.53
N GLU A 57 -9.60 -16.31 -3.52
CA GLU A 57 -8.53 -16.92 -2.73
C GLU A 57 -7.15 -16.40 -3.16
N THR A 58 -6.95 -16.22 -4.46
CA THR A 58 -5.71 -15.68 -5.01
C THR A 58 -5.47 -14.25 -4.56
N ILE A 59 -6.55 -13.45 -4.47
CA ILE A 59 -6.46 -12.06 -3.99
C ILE A 59 -6.02 -12.05 -2.53
N ALA A 60 -6.62 -12.89 -1.69
CA ALA A 60 -6.23 -13.00 -0.29
C ALA A 60 -4.76 -13.38 -0.12
N GLN A 61 -4.27 -14.31 -0.95
CA GLN A 61 -2.86 -14.72 -0.95
C GLN A 61 -1.94 -13.57 -1.33
N ILE A 62 -2.31 -12.78 -2.32
CA ILE A 62 -1.51 -11.61 -2.74
C ILE A 62 -1.46 -10.58 -1.63
N VAL A 63 -2.59 -10.28 -1.01
CA VAL A 63 -2.64 -9.34 0.13
C VAL A 63 -1.76 -9.83 1.27
N MET A 64 -1.82 -11.11 1.59
CA MET A 64 -0.96 -11.70 2.63
C MET A 64 0.52 -11.58 2.28
N ALA A 65 0.88 -11.80 1.02
CA ALA A 65 2.26 -11.67 0.56
C ALA A 65 2.75 -10.23 0.67
N ILE A 66 1.90 -9.25 0.32
CA ILE A 66 2.24 -7.84 0.47
C ILE A 66 2.43 -7.50 1.95
N LYS A 67 1.50 -7.90 2.80
CA LYS A 67 1.63 -7.64 4.26
C LYS A 67 2.86 -8.29 4.86
N ALA A 68 3.22 -9.49 4.42
CA ALA A 68 4.40 -10.20 4.89
C ALA A 68 5.71 -9.52 4.46
N ALA A 69 5.67 -8.72 3.40
CA ALA A 69 6.83 -7.97 2.92
C ALA A 69 7.09 -6.68 3.70
N PHE A 70 6.19 -6.32 4.59
CA PHE A 70 6.31 -5.16 5.46
C PHE A 70 6.39 -5.63 6.93
N PRO A 71 7.00 -4.85 7.83
CA PRO A 71 7.52 -3.50 7.60
C PRO A 71 8.79 -3.47 6.75
N VAL A 72 9.01 -2.33 6.12
CA VAL A 72 10.28 -1.99 5.49
C VAL A 72 11.02 -1.06 6.43
N THR A 73 12.26 -1.38 6.75
CA THR A 73 13.07 -0.54 7.62
C THR A 73 13.78 0.52 6.80
N VAL A 74 13.56 1.78 7.13
CA VAL A 74 14.26 2.91 6.51
C VAL A 74 15.00 3.67 7.60
N MET A 75 16.29 3.87 7.39
CA MET A 75 17.14 4.54 8.38
C MET A 75 17.11 6.06 8.18
N HIS A 76 16.96 6.79 9.28
CA HIS A 76 17.25 8.21 9.33
C HIS A 76 18.38 8.41 10.33
N GLY A 77 19.59 8.58 9.82
CA GLY A 77 20.79 8.54 10.65
C GLY A 77 20.91 7.19 11.33
N SER A 78 20.93 7.18 12.66
CA SER A 78 20.97 5.96 13.46
C SER A 78 19.59 5.45 13.87
N GLU A 79 18.52 6.18 13.54
CA GLU A 79 17.15 5.81 13.90
C GLU A 79 16.54 4.91 12.83
N ALA A 80 16.05 3.75 13.23
CA ALA A 80 15.38 2.81 12.34
C ALA A 80 13.88 3.09 12.36
N CYS A 81 13.30 3.38 11.19
CA CYS A 81 11.88 3.62 11.04
C CYS A 81 11.23 2.42 10.35
N GLU A 82 10.26 1.82 11.00
CA GLU A 82 9.53 0.66 10.48
C GLU A 82 8.31 1.14 9.70
N ILE A 83 8.35 1.00 8.39
CA ILE A 83 7.30 1.50 7.48
C ILE A 83 6.29 0.39 7.21
N THR A 84 5.04 0.67 7.53
CA THR A 84 3.93 -0.25 7.30
C THR A 84 2.91 0.34 6.34
N MET A 85 2.05 -0.53 5.78
CA MET A 85 1.04 -0.17 4.81
C MET A 85 -0.34 -0.59 5.30
N SER A 86 -1.35 0.21 4.99
CA SER A 86 -2.75 -0.20 5.06
C SER A 86 -3.23 -0.51 3.64
N ILE A 87 -3.97 -1.60 3.47
CA ILE A 87 -4.32 -2.16 2.16
C ILE A 87 -5.83 -2.34 2.08
N GLY A 88 -6.41 -1.86 0.98
CA GLY A 88 -7.79 -2.16 0.62
C GLY A 88 -7.82 -2.74 -0.78
N THR A 89 -8.78 -3.61 -1.04
CA THR A 89 -8.92 -4.28 -2.34
C THR A 89 -10.31 -4.09 -2.90
N ALA A 90 -10.41 -4.18 -4.22
CA ALA A 90 -11.67 -4.23 -4.96
C ALA A 90 -11.49 -5.11 -6.19
N CYS A 91 -12.54 -5.80 -6.59
CA CYS A 91 -12.51 -6.77 -7.68
C CYS A 91 -13.48 -6.38 -8.79
N TYR A 92 -12.97 -6.36 -10.02
CA TYR A 92 -13.80 -6.21 -11.20
C TYR A 92 -14.41 -7.57 -11.57
N PRO A 93 -15.66 -7.67 -11.99
CA PRO A 93 -16.68 -6.60 -12.05
C PRO A 93 -17.57 -6.51 -10.81
N VAL A 94 -17.30 -7.30 -9.78
CA VAL A 94 -18.18 -7.42 -8.60
C VAL A 94 -18.30 -6.11 -7.84
N ASP A 95 -17.17 -5.45 -7.60
CA ASP A 95 -17.12 -4.22 -6.80
C ASP A 95 -17.29 -2.96 -7.63
N GLY A 96 -17.24 -3.08 -8.94
CA GLY A 96 -17.41 -1.97 -9.86
C GLY A 96 -16.93 -2.33 -11.26
N ARG A 97 -17.31 -1.49 -12.23
CA ARG A 97 -16.95 -1.69 -13.63
C ARG A 97 -16.07 -0.57 -14.19
N THR A 98 -15.85 0.47 -13.41
CA THR A 98 -14.96 1.58 -13.77
C THR A 98 -13.86 1.70 -12.75
N PHE A 99 -12.77 2.34 -13.13
CA PHE A 99 -11.67 2.62 -12.23
C PHE A 99 -12.16 3.42 -11.00
N HIS A 100 -12.99 4.43 -11.21
CA HIS A 100 -13.53 5.24 -10.12
C HIS A 100 -14.35 4.42 -9.13
N GLN A 101 -15.18 3.51 -9.62
CA GLN A 101 -15.99 2.66 -8.76
C GLN A 101 -15.11 1.72 -7.92
N LEU A 102 -14.11 1.11 -8.57
CA LEU A 102 -13.20 0.18 -7.90
C LEU A 102 -12.34 0.89 -6.85
N ILE A 103 -11.80 2.05 -7.18
CA ILE A 103 -11.00 2.84 -6.25
C ILE A 103 -11.82 3.24 -5.03
N ARG A 104 -13.08 3.61 -5.22
CA ARG A 104 -13.96 3.98 -4.11
C ARG A 104 -14.12 2.82 -3.13
N VAL A 105 -14.34 1.61 -3.64
CA VAL A 105 -14.49 0.42 -2.80
C VAL A 105 -13.18 0.08 -2.09
N ALA A 106 -12.08 0.10 -2.83
CA ALA A 106 -10.76 -0.18 -2.27
C ALA A 106 -10.39 0.83 -1.18
N ASP A 107 -10.64 2.12 -1.41
CA ASP A 107 -10.38 3.17 -0.41
C ASP A 107 -11.19 2.96 0.86
N LYS A 108 -12.46 2.61 0.73
CA LYS A 108 -13.31 2.33 1.89
C LYS A 108 -12.74 1.17 2.71
N ASN A 109 -12.35 0.10 2.05
CA ASN A 109 -11.77 -1.08 2.71
C ASN A 109 -10.43 -0.75 3.37
N MET A 110 -9.61 0.04 2.70
CA MET A 110 -8.33 0.50 3.23
C MET A 110 -8.54 1.38 4.47
N TYR A 111 -9.52 2.27 4.43
CA TYR A 111 -9.84 3.16 5.54
C TYR A 111 -10.22 2.39 6.79
N GLU A 112 -10.97 1.33 6.64
CA GLU A 112 -11.35 0.45 7.74
C GLU A 112 -10.12 -0.23 8.35
N GLU A 113 -9.19 -0.69 7.52
CA GLU A 113 -7.94 -1.27 7.98
C GLU A 113 -7.06 -0.24 8.69
N LYS A 114 -6.93 0.95 8.12
CA LYS A 114 -6.15 2.03 8.69
C LYS A 114 -6.70 2.47 10.05
N ASP A 115 -8.01 2.55 10.17
CA ASP A 115 -8.69 2.89 11.42
C ASP A 115 -8.36 1.86 12.51
N ARG A 116 -8.39 0.58 12.16
CA ARG A 116 -7.99 -0.49 13.09
C ARG A 116 -6.53 -0.37 13.50
N TYR A 117 -5.65 -0.03 12.57
CA TYR A 117 -4.22 0.17 12.85
C TYR A 117 -4.02 1.25 13.92
N TYR A 118 -4.68 2.40 13.77
CA TYR A 118 -4.53 3.51 14.71
C TYR A 118 -5.25 3.30 16.05
N LYS A 119 -6.15 2.32 16.13
CA LYS A 119 -6.85 2.00 17.37
C LYS A 119 -6.19 0.90 18.19
N GLN A 120 -5.08 0.35 17.72
CA GLN A 120 -4.39 -0.76 18.38
C GLN A 120 -3.42 -0.34 19.49
N ASP A 121 -3.43 0.88 19.91
CA ASP A 121 -2.55 1.36 21.00
C ASP A 121 -3.03 0.94 22.37
#